data_c20b671b9a1228339ca782e3c11bb5ea
#
_entry.id   c20b671b9a1228339ca782e3c11bb5ea
#
_cell.length_a   1.000
_cell.length_b   1.000
_cell.length_c   1.000
_cell.angle_alpha   90.00
_cell.angle_beta   90.00
_cell.angle_gamma   90.00
#
_symmetry.space_group_name_H-M   'P 1'
#
loop_
_entity.id
_entity.type
_entity.pdbx_description
1 polymer ?
#
loop_
_entity_poly.entity_id
_entity_poly.type
_entity_poly.pdbx_seq_one_letter_code
_entity_poly.pdbx_strand_id
1 'polypeptide(L)'
;MLEIGEKKKMSKEMLNALNALEQEKGISKEFVIEALEVALVSAYKRNYSQAQNVEVEFDLKKGNIHVYSVKEVVDVVYDSRLEVGIEEALDLNKAYELGDKIRFEVTPKDFGRIAAQTAKQVIMQRVREAERNIIYNEFIAYENDIMQGIVERQDHRYIYVNLGKIEAVLSKQEQIPNEVYKPHDRIKVYVTKVENTSKGPQIFVSRSHPDLLKRLFEQEVPEIYDGVVEIVSIAREAGDRAKVAVRSREEHIDPVGTCVGPKGQRVQAIVNELKGENMDIVEWDADPATYIGNALNPAQVVSVTFNEAAGSCLVVVPDYQLSLAIGKRGQNARLAAKLTGYKIDIKSETDMEAITMAKEEVGLEKDAEYAEVIETIESQEQELNEEEIIESVEDHDTEFDEISIDDDIEEGNLDAESAEEMIELAEERDGMED
;
A
#
# COMPACT_ATOMS: atom_id res chain seq x y z
N MET A 1 29.91 25.62 40.88
CA MET A 1 30.31 24.18 40.83
C MET A 1 29.15 23.28 40.36
N LEU A 2 27.91 23.54 40.73
CA LEU A 2 26.74 22.74 40.29
C LEU A 2 26.52 22.80 38.78
N GLU A 3 26.59 23.96 38.14
CA GLU A 3 26.37 24.14 36.68
C GLU A 3 27.41 23.41 35.81
N ILE A 4 28.68 23.29 36.29
CA ILE A 4 29.73 22.58 35.53
C ILE A 4 29.50 21.06 35.60
N GLY A 5 28.93 20.58 36.70
CA GLY A 5 28.56 19.18 36.89
C GLY A 5 27.40 18.74 36.00
N GLU A 6 26.38 19.55 35.89
CA GLU A 6 25.21 19.29 35.04
C GLU A 6 25.55 19.32 33.52
N LYS A 7 26.31 20.31 33.06
CA LYS A 7 26.80 20.37 31.67
C LYS A 7 27.62 19.11 31.30
N LYS A 8 28.47 18.63 32.21
CA LYS A 8 29.31 17.43 31.97
C LYS A 8 28.51 16.15 31.99
N LYS A 9 27.45 16.06 32.78
CA LYS A 9 26.53 14.92 32.84
C LYS A 9 25.72 14.84 31.55
N MET A 10 25.11 15.93 31.12
CA MET A 10 24.30 16.03 29.89
C MET A 10 25.08 15.71 28.61
N SER A 11 26.33 16.19 28.48
CA SER A 11 27.23 15.84 27.38
C SER A 11 27.52 14.33 27.29
N LYS A 12 27.66 13.67 28.44
CA LYS A 12 27.92 12.22 28.48
C LYS A 12 26.69 11.40 28.11
N GLU A 13 25.53 11.81 28.57
CA GLU A 13 24.23 11.17 28.20
C GLU A 13 23.96 11.27 26.70
N MET A 14 24.22 12.40 26.09
CA MET A 14 24.04 12.60 24.65
C MET A 14 25.04 11.74 23.84
N LEU A 15 26.27 11.63 24.22
CA LEU A 15 27.26 10.74 23.60
C LEU A 15 26.85 9.26 23.72
N ASN A 16 26.31 8.86 24.88
CA ASN A 16 25.83 7.51 25.10
C ASN A 16 24.62 7.22 24.19
N ALA A 17 23.69 8.17 24.07
CA ALA A 17 22.54 8.04 23.15
C ALA A 17 22.96 7.90 21.68
N LEU A 18 23.95 8.69 21.24
CA LEU A 18 24.50 8.58 19.88
C LEU A 18 25.18 7.22 19.65
N ASN A 19 25.92 6.72 20.66
CA ASN A 19 26.54 5.39 20.58
C ASN A 19 25.50 4.26 20.51
N ALA A 20 24.42 4.35 21.31
CA ALA A 20 23.34 3.39 21.30
C ALA A 20 22.62 3.36 19.94
N LEU A 21 22.36 4.54 19.36
CA LEU A 21 21.75 4.66 18.03
C LEU A 21 22.57 3.99 16.94
N GLU A 22 23.88 4.16 16.97
CA GLU A 22 24.77 3.50 16.00
C GLU A 22 24.78 1.98 16.18
N GLN A 23 24.88 1.52 17.44
CA GLN A 23 24.97 0.08 17.73
C GLN A 23 23.63 -0.66 17.56
N GLU A 24 22.54 -0.08 18.02
CA GLU A 24 21.22 -0.75 18.05
C GLU A 24 20.40 -0.53 16.79
N LYS A 25 20.53 0.63 16.17
CA LYS A 25 19.69 1.02 15.02
C LYS A 25 20.46 1.19 13.71
N GLY A 26 21.80 1.09 13.72
CA GLY A 26 22.65 1.22 12.55
C GLY A 26 22.70 2.63 11.93
N ILE A 27 22.36 3.67 12.73
CA ILE A 27 22.37 5.07 12.27
C ILE A 27 23.75 5.63 12.54
N SER A 28 24.45 6.15 11.51
CA SER A 28 25.76 6.74 11.71
C SER A 28 25.69 7.98 12.60
N LYS A 29 26.63 8.14 13.49
CA LYS A 29 26.74 9.32 14.39
C LYS A 29 26.84 10.60 13.60
N GLU A 30 27.63 10.58 12.53
CA GLU A 30 27.88 11.72 11.66
C GLU A 30 26.58 12.29 11.11
N PHE A 31 25.68 11.41 10.63
CA PHE A 31 24.38 11.81 10.10
C PHE A 31 23.48 12.46 11.16
N VAL A 32 23.51 11.95 12.40
CA VAL A 32 22.72 12.55 13.51
C VAL A 32 23.31 13.89 13.92
N ILE A 33 24.64 14.02 13.93
CA ILE A 33 25.32 15.25 14.29
C ILE A 33 25.07 16.36 13.26
N GLU A 34 25.16 16.06 11.98
CA GLU A 34 24.84 17.03 10.91
C GLU A 34 23.42 17.58 11.07
N ALA A 35 22.43 16.68 11.30
CA ALA A 35 21.06 17.09 11.54
C ALA A 35 20.91 17.94 12.83
N LEU A 36 21.68 17.58 13.88
CA LEU A 36 21.71 18.31 15.13
C LEU A 36 22.28 19.72 14.95
N GLU A 37 23.39 19.86 14.24
CA GLU A 37 24.03 21.16 13.95
C GLU A 37 23.09 22.10 13.20
N VAL A 38 22.40 21.60 12.16
CA VAL A 38 21.37 22.37 11.40
C VAL A 38 20.23 22.82 12.30
N ALA A 39 19.70 21.91 13.15
CA ALA A 39 18.63 22.24 14.08
C ALA A 39 19.06 23.27 15.14
N LEU A 40 20.30 23.15 15.65
CA LEU A 40 20.86 24.09 16.60
C LEU A 40 21.08 25.48 16.01
N VAL A 41 21.50 25.59 14.75
CA VAL A 41 21.57 26.87 14.02
C VAL A 41 20.19 27.51 13.96
N SER A 42 19.15 26.72 13.61
CA SER A 42 17.77 27.21 13.55
C SER A 42 17.25 27.65 14.92
N ALA A 43 17.54 26.88 15.98
CA ALA A 43 17.19 27.20 17.34
C ALA A 43 17.90 28.46 17.83
N TYR A 44 19.19 28.65 17.50
CA TYR A 44 19.93 29.86 17.82
C TYR A 44 19.30 31.09 17.17
N LYS A 45 19.05 31.06 15.85
CA LYS A 45 18.43 32.15 15.11
C LYS A 45 17.07 32.54 15.69
N ARG A 46 16.24 31.57 16.07
CA ARG A 46 14.91 31.82 16.64
C ARG A 46 14.98 32.48 18.04
N ASN A 47 15.90 32.06 18.89
CA ASN A 47 15.96 32.55 20.27
C ASN A 47 16.75 33.86 20.43
N TYR A 48 17.72 34.12 19.56
CA TYR A 48 18.60 35.29 19.69
C TYR A 48 18.32 36.36 18.61
N SER A 49 17.33 36.12 17.71
CA SER A 49 16.81 37.09 16.73
C SER A 49 17.89 37.83 15.91
N GLN A 50 19.02 37.20 15.70
CA GLN A 50 20.16 37.81 15.02
C GLN A 50 20.27 37.27 13.60
N ALA A 51 20.21 38.17 12.60
CA ALA A 51 20.55 37.87 11.21
C ALA A 51 22.06 37.75 11.04
N GLN A 52 22.66 36.72 11.67
CA GLN A 52 24.07 36.42 11.55
C GLN A 52 24.25 35.13 10.77
N ASN A 53 25.36 35.01 10.06
CA ASN A 53 25.81 33.74 9.56
C ASN A 53 26.37 32.94 10.74
N VAL A 54 25.63 31.92 11.19
CA VAL A 54 25.96 31.14 12.36
C VAL A 54 26.23 29.70 11.96
N GLU A 55 27.33 29.17 12.42
CA GLU A 55 27.68 27.76 12.40
C GLU A 55 27.69 27.19 13.82
N VAL A 56 27.22 25.98 13.98
CA VAL A 56 27.27 25.25 15.25
C VAL A 56 28.10 24.00 15.04
N GLU A 57 29.02 23.76 15.94
CA GLU A 57 29.91 22.61 15.92
C GLU A 57 29.70 21.79 17.19
N PHE A 58 29.53 20.48 17.01
CA PHE A 58 29.42 19.51 18.08
C PHE A 58 30.75 18.78 18.30
N ASP A 59 31.42 19.00 19.43
CA ASP A 59 32.65 18.29 19.80
C ASP A 59 32.35 16.85 20.27
N LEU A 60 32.53 15.88 19.37
CA LEU A 60 32.36 14.45 19.62
C LEU A 60 33.14 13.91 20.81
N LYS A 61 34.29 14.52 21.15
CA LYS A 61 35.16 14.03 22.26
C LYS A 61 34.68 14.48 23.62
N LYS A 62 34.18 15.70 23.71
CA LYS A 62 33.78 16.35 24.96
C LYS A 62 32.27 16.46 25.11
N GLY A 63 31.51 16.29 24.04
CA GLY A 63 30.08 16.51 24.00
C GLY A 63 29.67 17.99 24.15
N ASN A 64 30.58 18.92 23.90
CA ASN A 64 30.32 20.34 23.99
C ASN A 64 29.78 20.87 22.65
N ILE A 65 29.00 21.94 22.77
CA ILE A 65 28.43 22.64 21.61
C ILE A 65 29.06 24.03 21.55
N HIS A 66 29.63 24.36 20.44
CA HIS A 66 30.22 25.64 20.14
C HIS A 66 29.44 26.35 19.04
N VAL A 67 29.14 27.63 19.24
CA VAL A 67 28.43 28.46 18.28
C VAL A 67 29.40 29.50 17.75
N TYR A 68 29.57 29.55 16.44
CA TYR A 68 30.44 30.49 15.75
C TYR A 68 29.62 31.44 14.90
N SER A 69 29.91 32.75 14.99
CA SER A 69 29.49 33.74 14.01
C SER A 69 30.52 33.75 12.88
N VAL A 70 30.08 33.52 11.67
CA VAL A 70 30.94 33.55 10.47
C VAL A 70 30.81 34.90 9.83
N LYS A 71 31.95 35.63 9.76
CA LYS A 71 32.04 36.93 9.13
C LYS A 71 32.96 36.88 7.94
N GLU A 72 32.62 37.62 6.88
CA GLU A 72 33.43 37.78 5.68
C GLU A 72 34.39 38.95 5.82
N VAL A 73 35.62 38.77 5.39
CA VAL A 73 36.64 39.82 5.40
C VAL A 73 36.39 40.78 4.21
N VAL A 74 36.14 42.04 4.54
CA VAL A 74 35.84 43.07 3.55
C VAL A 74 36.75 44.29 3.74
N ASP A 75 36.89 45.09 2.70
CA ASP A 75 37.68 46.32 2.78
C ASP A 75 36.93 47.40 3.59
N VAL A 76 35.61 47.55 3.34
CA VAL A 76 34.73 48.49 4.07
C VAL A 76 33.59 47.72 4.69
N VAL A 77 33.42 47.78 6.02
CA VAL A 77 32.38 47.12 6.77
C VAL A 77 31.06 47.89 6.66
N TYR A 78 30.04 47.28 6.08
CA TYR A 78 28.65 47.80 6.03
C TYR A 78 27.78 47.22 7.13
N ASP A 79 27.92 45.92 7.43
CA ASP A 79 27.22 45.23 8.51
C ASP A 79 28.21 44.48 9.42
N SER A 80 28.53 45.08 10.56
CA SER A 80 29.44 44.48 11.54
C SER A 80 29.03 43.11 12.09
N ARG A 81 27.84 42.64 11.80
CA ARG A 81 27.34 41.30 12.16
C ARG A 81 27.76 40.25 11.15
N LEU A 82 27.93 40.61 9.89
CA LEU A 82 28.24 39.73 8.76
C LEU A 82 29.67 39.91 8.25
N GLU A 83 30.27 41.07 8.51
CA GLU A 83 31.52 41.51 7.92
C GLU A 83 32.54 41.88 9.00
N VAL A 84 33.80 41.76 8.66
CA VAL A 84 34.96 42.21 9.42
C VAL A 84 35.96 42.89 8.53
N GLY A 85 36.51 44.03 8.96
CA GLY A 85 37.47 44.77 8.19
C GLY A 85 38.80 44.04 8.03
N ILE A 86 39.46 44.23 6.91
CA ILE A 86 40.74 43.57 6.60
C ILE A 86 41.82 43.88 7.65
N GLU A 87 41.83 45.10 8.22
CA GLU A 87 42.77 45.47 9.27
C GLU A 87 42.62 44.65 10.51
N GLU A 88 41.35 44.47 10.97
CA GLU A 88 41.02 43.64 12.14
C GLU A 88 41.30 42.15 11.88
N ALA A 89 41.04 41.67 10.65
CA ALA A 89 41.34 40.29 10.24
C ALA A 89 42.86 40.01 10.25
N LEU A 90 43.68 40.94 9.76
CA LEU A 90 45.15 40.84 9.73
C LEU A 90 45.75 40.85 11.17
N ASP A 91 45.10 41.54 12.10
CA ASP A 91 45.51 41.52 13.52
C ASP A 91 45.33 40.15 14.15
N LEU A 92 44.30 39.41 13.70
CA LEU A 92 44.03 38.03 14.16
C LEU A 92 44.99 37.02 13.50
N ASN A 93 45.17 37.12 12.20
CA ASN A 93 46.10 36.30 11.43
C ASN A 93 46.52 37.00 10.15
N LYS A 94 47.82 37.12 9.96
CA LYS A 94 48.45 37.78 8.80
C LYS A 94 48.19 37.08 7.44
N ALA A 95 47.59 35.91 7.45
CA ALA A 95 47.31 35.11 6.28
C ALA A 95 45.89 35.35 5.69
N TYR A 96 45.07 36.16 6.33
CA TYR A 96 43.72 36.42 5.83
C TYR A 96 43.76 37.41 4.65
N GLU A 97 42.90 37.12 3.66
CA GLU A 97 42.71 37.92 2.47
C GLU A 97 41.23 38.39 2.38
N LEU A 98 40.96 39.36 1.48
CA LEU A 98 39.60 39.82 1.21
C LEU A 98 38.72 38.66 0.69
N GLY A 99 37.54 38.49 1.26
CA GLY A 99 36.62 37.42 0.92
C GLY A 99 36.79 36.18 1.79
N ASP A 100 37.79 36.12 2.64
CA ASP A 100 37.95 35.01 3.59
C ASP A 100 36.86 35.02 4.65
N LYS A 101 36.52 33.83 5.21
CA LYS A 101 35.54 33.69 6.28
C LYS A 101 36.23 33.40 7.62
N ILE A 102 35.95 34.27 8.59
CA ILE A 102 36.51 34.16 9.94
C ILE A 102 35.39 33.71 10.91
N ARG A 103 35.69 32.70 11.72
CA ARG A 103 34.77 32.14 12.73
C ARG A 103 35.07 32.75 14.09
N PHE A 104 34.11 33.47 14.68
CA PHE A 104 34.21 34.03 16.04
C PHE A 104 33.32 33.23 16.97
N GLU A 105 33.85 32.68 18.06
CA GLU A 105 33.06 31.95 19.04
C GLU A 105 32.15 32.90 19.81
N VAL A 106 30.84 32.69 19.69
CA VAL A 106 29.77 33.52 20.30
C VAL A 106 28.81 32.72 21.16
N THR A 107 29.21 31.58 21.68
CA THR A 107 28.39 30.65 22.43
C THR A 107 27.76 31.34 23.66
N PRO A 108 26.41 31.56 23.68
CA PRO A 108 25.76 32.18 24.82
C PRO A 108 25.75 31.25 26.05
N LYS A 109 25.79 31.84 27.24
CA LYS A 109 25.83 31.05 28.48
C LYS A 109 24.59 30.15 28.64
N ASP A 110 23.42 30.64 28.25
CA ASP A 110 22.15 29.94 28.41
C ASP A 110 21.82 29.00 27.21
N PHE A 111 22.64 29.01 26.16
CA PHE A 111 22.40 28.19 24.97
C PHE A 111 22.44 26.69 25.27
N GLY A 112 23.14 26.26 26.33
CA GLY A 112 23.23 24.86 26.69
C GLY A 112 21.88 24.17 26.96
N ARG A 113 20.92 24.88 27.56
CA ARG A 113 19.56 24.33 27.81
C ARG A 113 18.78 24.19 26.51
N ILE A 114 18.81 25.22 25.66
CA ILE A 114 18.15 25.21 24.35
C ILE A 114 18.75 24.09 23.48
N ALA A 115 20.06 23.98 23.48
CA ALA A 115 20.79 22.97 22.72
C ALA A 115 20.43 21.55 23.18
N ALA A 116 20.32 21.32 24.50
CA ALA A 116 19.92 20.03 25.02
C ALA A 116 18.50 19.61 24.63
N GLN A 117 17.56 20.55 24.72
CA GLN A 117 16.18 20.30 24.32
C GLN A 117 16.06 20.05 22.82
N THR A 118 16.73 20.85 21.99
CA THR A 118 16.80 20.66 20.54
C THR A 118 17.45 19.31 20.19
N ALA A 119 18.55 18.96 20.86
CA ALA A 119 19.24 17.70 20.65
C ALA A 119 18.32 16.51 20.95
N LYS A 120 17.62 16.53 22.10
CA LYS A 120 16.64 15.50 22.46
C LYS A 120 15.58 15.32 21.35
N GLN A 121 15.00 16.43 20.86
CA GLN A 121 13.99 16.38 19.81
C GLN A 121 14.55 15.81 18.49
N VAL A 122 15.72 16.25 18.05
CA VAL A 122 16.36 15.76 16.83
C VAL A 122 16.70 14.27 16.94
N ILE A 123 17.29 13.85 18.04
CA ILE A 123 17.61 12.44 18.29
C ILE A 123 16.34 11.59 18.24
N MET A 124 15.29 11.98 18.98
CA MET A 124 14.02 11.26 18.99
C MET A 124 13.38 11.20 17.60
N GLN A 125 13.47 12.27 16.81
CA GLN A 125 12.99 12.28 15.43
C GLN A 125 13.78 11.29 14.57
N ARG A 126 15.12 11.28 14.65
CA ARG A 126 15.97 10.35 13.87
C ARG A 126 15.75 8.89 14.26
N VAL A 127 15.53 8.61 15.55
CA VAL A 127 15.13 7.28 16.02
C VAL A 127 13.83 6.84 15.34
N ARG A 128 12.80 7.69 15.39
CA ARG A 128 11.51 7.38 14.77
C ARG A 128 11.61 7.19 13.25
N GLU A 129 12.41 8.02 12.57
CA GLU A 129 12.65 7.87 11.13
C GLU A 129 13.35 6.54 10.80
N ALA A 130 14.34 6.15 11.59
CA ALA A 130 15.02 4.88 11.40
C ALA A 130 14.12 3.67 11.69
N GLU A 131 13.35 3.70 12.78
CA GLU A 131 12.36 2.67 13.09
C GLU A 131 11.33 2.51 11.97
N ARG A 132 10.84 3.62 11.41
CA ARG A 132 9.94 3.64 10.24
C ARG A 132 10.59 3.01 9.01
N ASN A 133 11.84 3.35 8.74
CA ASN A 133 12.56 2.79 7.60
C ASN A 133 12.83 1.29 7.76
N ILE A 134 13.12 0.82 8.97
CA ILE A 134 13.27 -0.61 9.25
C ILE A 134 11.95 -1.34 8.98
N ILE A 135 10.84 -0.82 9.49
CA ILE A 135 9.51 -1.39 9.25
C ILE A 135 9.18 -1.37 7.75
N TYR A 136 9.41 -0.25 7.08
CA TYR A 136 9.18 -0.15 5.64
C TYR A 136 9.97 -1.19 4.84
N ASN A 137 11.27 -1.32 5.11
CA ASN A 137 12.14 -2.29 4.42
C ASN A 137 11.76 -3.74 4.72
N GLU A 138 11.26 -4.01 5.91
CA GLU A 138 10.75 -5.34 6.26
C GLU A 138 9.47 -5.66 5.49
N PHE A 139 8.52 -4.74 5.46
CA PHE A 139 7.21 -5.01 4.85
C PHE A 139 7.17 -4.88 3.33
N ILE A 140 8.10 -4.16 2.70
CA ILE A 140 8.18 -4.09 1.24
C ILE A 140 8.49 -5.47 0.61
N ALA A 141 9.15 -6.35 1.37
CA ALA A 141 9.41 -7.72 0.93
C ALA A 141 8.13 -8.59 0.87
N TYR A 142 7.06 -8.16 1.54
CA TYR A 142 5.76 -8.83 1.53
C TYR A 142 4.77 -8.19 0.54
N GLU A 143 5.17 -7.17 -0.22
CA GLU A 143 4.33 -6.63 -1.29
C GLU A 143 4.04 -7.70 -2.33
N ASN A 144 2.79 -7.83 -2.74
CA ASN A 144 2.28 -8.89 -3.60
C ASN A 144 2.30 -10.30 -2.96
N ASP A 145 2.30 -10.38 -1.64
CA ASP A 145 2.23 -11.64 -0.92
C ASP A 145 1.11 -11.62 0.13
N ILE A 146 0.88 -12.77 0.75
CA ILE A 146 -0.18 -12.98 1.73
C ILE A 146 0.41 -12.94 3.15
N MET A 147 -0.27 -12.23 4.03
CA MET A 147 0.06 -12.19 5.45
C MET A 147 -1.14 -12.54 6.31
N GLN A 148 -0.89 -13.14 7.46
CA GLN A 148 -1.90 -13.33 8.49
C GLN A 148 -1.89 -12.13 9.43
N GLY A 149 -3.06 -11.52 9.64
CA GLY A 149 -3.23 -10.43 10.58
C GLY A 149 -4.40 -10.64 11.52
N ILE A 150 -4.51 -9.75 12.49
CA ILE A 150 -5.59 -9.73 13.48
C ILE A 150 -6.37 -8.43 13.28
N VAL A 151 -7.69 -8.54 13.16
CA VAL A 151 -8.56 -7.36 13.10
C VAL A 151 -8.50 -6.63 14.44
N GLU A 152 -8.05 -5.38 14.45
CA GLU A 152 -7.89 -4.57 15.66
C GLU A 152 -9.11 -3.71 15.92
N ARG A 153 -9.43 -2.89 14.94
CA ARG A 153 -10.54 -1.94 14.98
C ARG A 153 -11.15 -1.70 13.61
N GLN A 154 -12.34 -1.19 13.59
CA GLN A 154 -13.05 -0.82 12.39
C GLN A 154 -13.60 0.60 12.54
N ASP A 155 -13.47 1.40 11.50
CA ASP A 155 -14.17 2.68 11.34
C ASP A 155 -15.09 2.65 10.11
N HIS A 156 -15.73 3.77 9.76
CA HIS A 156 -16.68 3.84 8.64
C HIS A 156 -16.06 3.55 7.27
N ARG A 157 -14.74 3.74 7.11
CA ARG A 157 -14.03 3.64 5.82
C ARG A 157 -13.05 2.48 5.78
N TYR A 158 -12.47 2.13 6.93
CA TYR A 158 -11.32 1.24 7.02
C TYR A 158 -11.48 0.20 8.13
N ILE A 159 -10.91 -0.96 7.87
CA ILE A 159 -10.62 -1.94 8.90
C ILE A 159 -9.11 -1.94 9.09
N TYR A 160 -8.68 -1.88 10.34
CA TYR A 160 -7.27 -1.93 10.71
C TYR A 160 -6.90 -3.32 11.11
N VAL A 161 -5.92 -3.87 10.39
CA VAL A 161 -5.44 -5.24 10.57
C VAL A 161 -4.03 -5.19 11.12
N ASN A 162 -3.83 -5.69 12.33
CA ASN A 162 -2.53 -5.75 12.97
C ASN A 162 -1.70 -6.89 12.35
N LEU A 163 -0.58 -6.55 11.74
CA LEU A 163 0.39 -7.47 11.14
C LEU A 163 1.57 -7.78 12.08
N GLY A 164 1.44 -7.47 13.37
CA GLY A 164 2.45 -7.67 14.41
C GLY A 164 3.17 -6.39 14.78
N LYS A 165 3.93 -5.79 13.87
CA LYS A 165 4.70 -4.57 14.11
C LYS A 165 3.99 -3.29 13.65
N ILE A 166 2.99 -3.41 12.80
CA ILE A 166 2.28 -2.28 12.22
C ILE A 166 0.82 -2.66 11.91
N GLU A 167 -0.06 -1.68 11.92
CA GLU A 167 -1.43 -1.79 11.45
C GLU A 167 -1.49 -1.56 9.94
N ALA A 168 -2.08 -2.50 9.21
CA ALA A 168 -2.40 -2.37 7.80
C ALA A 168 -3.83 -1.85 7.61
N VAL A 169 -4.09 -1.21 6.48
CA VAL A 169 -5.37 -0.60 6.15
C VAL A 169 -6.10 -1.45 5.10
N LEU A 170 -7.27 -1.96 5.47
CA LEU A 170 -8.20 -2.64 4.59
C LEU A 170 -9.35 -1.69 4.25
N SER A 171 -9.33 -1.10 3.06
CA SER A 171 -10.34 -0.15 2.61
C SER A 171 -11.68 -0.85 2.33
N LYS A 172 -12.79 -0.12 2.34
CA LYS A 172 -14.13 -0.69 2.10
C LYS A 172 -14.23 -1.38 0.73
N GLN A 173 -13.57 -0.88 -0.29
CA GLN A 173 -13.55 -1.46 -1.64
C GLN A 173 -12.78 -2.79 -1.70
N GLU A 174 -11.81 -2.96 -0.80
CA GLU A 174 -10.97 -4.15 -0.70
C GLU A 174 -11.51 -5.20 0.29
N GLN A 175 -12.64 -4.91 0.94
CA GLN A 175 -13.36 -5.84 1.80
C GLN A 175 -14.24 -6.77 0.96
N ILE A 176 -14.48 -7.97 1.49
CA ILE A 176 -15.49 -8.87 0.93
C ILE A 176 -16.87 -8.43 1.46
N PRO A 177 -17.85 -8.12 0.59
CA PRO A 177 -19.14 -7.53 1.01
C PRO A 177 -19.92 -8.35 2.04
N ASN A 178 -19.83 -9.67 1.97
CA ASN A 178 -20.56 -10.58 2.84
C ASN A 178 -19.76 -11.07 4.06
N GLU A 179 -18.54 -10.58 4.23
CA GLU A 179 -17.66 -10.97 5.34
C GLU A 179 -17.84 -10.01 6.52
N VAL A 180 -18.04 -10.57 7.72
CA VAL A 180 -18.11 -9.78 8.94
C VAL A 180 -16.76 -9.86 9.65
N TYR A 181 -16.15 -8.71 9.84
CA TYR A 181 -14.85 -8.55 10.50
C TYR A 181 -15.08 -8.18 11.97
N LYS A 182 -14.80 -9.09 12.87
CA LYS A 182 -14.90 -8.83 14.31
C LYS A 182 -13.53 -8.52 14.89
N PRO A 183 -13.44 -7.66 15.92
CA PRO A 183 -12.19 -7.45 16.63
C PRO A 183 -11.62 -8.80 17.12
N HIS A 184 -10.31 -8.94 16.98
CA HIS A 184 -9.52 -10.14 17.30
C HIS A 184 -9.71 -11.34 16.36
N ASP A 185 -10.49 -11.22 15.28
CA ASP A 185 -10.52 -12.25 14.24
C ASP A 185 -9.17 -12.30 13.50
N ARG A 186 -8.71 -13.53 13.27
CA ARG A 186 -7.53 -13.78 12.44
C ARG A 186 -7.96 -13.93 11.00
N ILE A 187 -7.37 -13.15 10.13
CA ILE A 187 -7.65 -13.15 8.69
C ILE A 187 -6.35 -13.17 7.89
N LYS A 188 -6.37 -13.85 6.75
CA LYS A 188 -5.30 -13.76 5.75
C LYS A 188 -5.62 -12.60 4.82
N VAL A 189 -4.65 -11.73 4.57
CA VAL A 189 -4.80 -10.57 3.71
C VAL A 189 -3.68 -10.53 2.67
N TYR A 190 -3.99 -10.05 1.49
CA TYR A 190 -3.01 -9.81 0.43
C TYR A 190 -2.47 -8.40 0.57
N VAL A 191 -1.16 -8.25 0.61
CA VAL A 191 -0.51 -6.94 0.68
C VAL A 191 -0.46 -6.34 -0.72
N THR A 192 -1.29 -5.35 -0.98
CA THR A 192 -1.39 -4.71 -2.30
C THR A 192 -0.30 -3.66 -2.52
N LYS A 193 0.06 -2.93 -1.45
CA LYS A 193 1.01 -1.83 -1.55
C LYS A 193 1.60 -1.48 -0.20
N VAL A 194 2.89 -1.13 -0.20
CA VAL A 194 3.60 -0.58 0.96
C VAL A 194 4.10 0.82 0.60
N GLU A 195 3.61 1.84 1.27
CA GLU A 195 3.99 3.24 1.04
C GLU A 195 4.74 3.82 2.23
N ASN A 196 5.72 4.65 1.95
CA ASN A 196 6.39 5.45 2.98
C ASN A 196 5.84 6.88 2.97
N THR A 197 4.99 7.21 3.95
CA THR A 197 4.38 8.53 4.07
C THR A 197 5.13 9.39 5.10
N SER A 198 4.84 10.70 5.13
CA SER A 198 5.40 11.61 6.15
C SER A 198 5.05 11.19 7.59
N LYS A 199 3.93 10.47 7.77
CA LYS A 199 3.51 9.93 9.08
C LYS A 199 4.11 8.57 9.39
N GLY A 200 4.78 7.93 8.43
CA GLY A 200 5.40 6.61 8.53
C GLY A 200 4.94 5.64 7.45
N PRO A 201 5.43 4.39 7.48
CA PRO A 201 5.03 3.36 6.54
C PRO A 201 3.53 3.07 6.68
N GLN A 202 2.86 2.96 5.54
CA GLN A 202 1.44 2.60 5.45
C GLN A 202 1.31 1.38 4.55
N ILE A 203 0.64 0.35 5.05
CA ILE A 203 0.46 -0.92 4.36
C ILE A 203 -1.01 -1.03 3.97
N PHE A 204 -1.24 -1.19 2.67
CA PHE A 204 -2.58 -1.44 2.13
C PHE A 204 -2.75 -2.92 1.86
N VAL A 205 -3.87 -3.44 2.31
CA VAL A 205 -4.20 -4.86 2.17
C VAL A 205 -5.56 -5.05 1.55
N SER A 206 -5.74 -6.20 0.89
CA SER A 206 -6.97 -6.58 0.23
C SER A 206 -7.42 -7.98 0.62
N ARG A 207 -8.75 -8.16 0.69
CA ARG A 207 -9.43 -9.46 0.74
C ARG A 207 -10.16 -9.79 -0.57
N SER A 208 -10.41 -8.75 -1.40
CA SER A 208 -11.12 -8.88 -2.69
C SER A 208 -10.18 -9.16 -3.87
N HIS A 209 -8.89 -8.91 -3.75
CA HIS A 209 -7.93 -9.05 -4.84
C HIS A 209 -7.84 -10.49 -5.37
N PRO A 210 -7.81 -10.73 -6.70
CA PRO A 210 -7.68 -12.07 -7.27
C PRO A 210 -6.42 -12.80 -6.85
N ASP A 211 -5.29 -12.11 -6.70
CA ASP A 211 -4.02 -12.72 -6.31
C ASP A 211 -4.01 -13.25 -4.87
N LEU A 212 -4.96 -12.83 -4.02
CA LEU A 212 -5.18 -13.51 -2.74
C LEU A 212 -5.48 -14.99 -2.95
N LEU A 213 -6.34 -15.34 -3.93
CA LEU A 213 -6.62 -16.72 -4.28
C LEU A 213 -5.37 -17.45 -4.77
N LYS A 214 -4.60 -16.82 -5.64
CA LYS A 214 -3.35 -17.39 -6.16
C LYS A 214 -2.43 -17.80 -5.00
N ARG A 215 -2.21 -16.90 -4.05
CA ARG A 215 -1.37 -17.16 -2.88
C ARG A 215 -1.95 -18.22 -1.93
N LEU A 216 -3.28 -18.25 -1.78
CA LEU A 216 -3.95 -19.30 -1.00
C LEU A 216 -3.75 -20.68 -1.65
N PHE A 217 -3.88 -20.77 -2.96
CA PHE A 217 -3.60 -22.00 -3.69
C PHE A 217 -2.14 -22.44 -3.59
N GLU A 218 -1.19 -21.52 -3.67
CA GLU A 218 0.24 -21.80 -3.47
C GLU A 218 0.53 -22.37 -2.06
N GLN A 219 -0.22 -21.96 -1.05
CA GLN A 219 -0.08 -22.49 0.31
C GLN A 219 -0.70 -23.88 0.50
N GLU A 220 -1.84 -24.15 -0.15
CA GLU A 220 -2.60 -25.38 0.04
C GLU A 220 -2.22 -26.49 -0.95
N VAL A 221 -1.61 -26.14 -2.11
CA VAL A 221 -1.29 -27.04 -3.21
C VAL A 221 0.21 -26.99 -3.48
N PRO A 222 0.99 -27.93 -2.93
CA PRO A 222 2.45 -27.95 -3.12
C PRO A 222 2.87 -27.97 -4.59
N GLU A 223 2.12 -28.64 -5.46
CA GLU A 223 2.38 -28.74 -6.89
C GLU A 223 2.27 -27.39 -7.62
N ILE A 224 1.50 -26.43 -7.08
CA ILE A 224 1.47 -25.03 -7.56
C ILE A 224 2.70 -24.29 -7.04
N TYR A 225 3.05 -24.48 -5.78
CA TYR A 225 4.25 -23.86 -5.19
C TYR A 225 5.53 -24.31 -5.92
N ASP A 226 5.63 -25.58 -6.25
CA ASP A 226 6.76 -26.17 -6.99
C ASP A 226 6.74 -25.82 -8.48
N GLY A 227 5.67 -25.20 -8.98
CA GLY A 227 5.51 -24.77 -10.37
C GLY A 227 5.21 -25.90 -11.36
N VAL A 228 4.81 -27.08 -10.89
CA VAL A 228 4.35 -28.21 -11.71
C VAL A 228 2.96 -27.94 -12.27
N VAL A 229 2.06 -27.43 -11.42
CA VAL A 229 0.75 -26.90 -11.81
C VAL A 229 0.81 -25.38 -11.80
N GLU A 230 0.28 -24.75 -12.82
CA GLU A 230 0.29 -23.30 -12.98
C GLU A 230 -1.12 -22.75 -13.00
N ILE A 231 -1.37 -21.68 -12.25
CA ILE A 231 -2.59 -20.89 -12.37
C ILE A 231 -2.40 -19.90 -13.51
N VAL A 232 -3.18 -20.07 -14.57
CA VAL A 232 -3.09 -19.25 -15.79
C VAL A 232 -3.89 -17.96 -15.64
N SER A 233 -5.12 -18.07 -15.14
CA SER A 233 -6.04 -16.95 -15.00
C SER A 233 -6.98 -17.16 -13.82
N ILE A 234 -7.45 -16.05 -13.24
CA ILE A 234 -8.42 -16.03 -12.15
C ILE A 234 -9.51 -15.00 -12.47
N ALA A 235 -10.75 -15.43 -12.48
CA ALA A 235 -11.90 -14.57 -12.50
C ALA A 235 -12.64 -14.69 -11.17
N ARG A 236 -12.80 -13.57 -10.44
CA ARG A 236 -13.32 -13.56 -9.07
C ARG A 236 -14.41 -12.51 -8.90
N GLU A 237 -15.48 -12.90 -8.25
CA GLU A 237 -16.48 -12.05 -7.62
C GLU A 237 -16.37 -12.31 -6.12
N ALA A 238 -15.63 -11.44 -5.43
CA ALA A 238 -15.23 -11.66 -4.05
C ALA A 238 -16.41 -11.88 -3.12
N GLY A 239 -16.36 -12.98 -2.34
CA GLY A 239 -17.39 -13.38 -1.39
C GLY A 239 -18.56 -14.14 -1.99
N ASP A 240 -18.59 -14.36 -3.32
CA ASP A 240 -19.66 -15.13 -3.97
C ASP A 240 -19.07 -16.33 -4.74
N ARG A 241 -18.35 -16.08 -5.83
CA ARG A 241 -17.79 -17.14 -6.67
C ARG A 241 -16.51 -16.72 -7.38
N ALA A 242 -15.61 -17.69 -7.57
CA ALA A 242 -14.41 -17.52 -8.37
C ALA A 242 -14.21 -18.71 -9.31
N LYS A 243 -13.61 -18.44 -10.49
CA LYS A 243 -13.12 -19.45 -11.41
C LYS A 243 -11.62 -19.32 -11.52
N VAL A 244 -10.92 -20.45 -11.42
CA VAL A 244 -9.45 -20.53 -11.46
C VAL A 244 -9.04 -21.47 -12.57
N ALA A 245 -8.40 -20.93 -13.61
CA ALA A 245 -7.88 -21.71 -14.71
C ALA A 245 -6.49 -22.22 -14.37
N VAL A 246 -6.30 -23.53 -14.47
CA VAL A 246 -5.08 -24.23 -14.15
C VAL A 246 -4.59 -25.10 -15.32
N ARG A 247 -3.28 -25.23 -15.45
CA ARG A 247 -2.66 -26.18 -16.38
C ARG A 247 -1.51 -26.91 -15.70
N SER A 248 -1.24 -28.13 -16.15
CA SER A 248 -0.03 -28.84 -15.78
C SER A 248 1.09 -28.64 -16.82
N ARG A 249 2.32 -28.60 -16.34
CA ARG A 249 3.51 -28.68 -17.19
C ARG A 249 3.94 -30.12 -17.47
N GLU A 250 3.39 -31.07 -16.72
CA GLU A 250 3.66 -32.50 -16.84
C GLU A 250 2.41 -33.21 -17.34
N GLU A 251 2.53 -34.00 -18.40
CA GLU A 251 1.40 -34.70 -19.06
C GLU A 251 0.68 -35.71 -18.15
N HIS A 252 1.33 -36.15 -17.07
CA HIS A 252 0.78 -37.22 -16.21
C HIS A 252 0.07 -36.68 -14.96
N ILE A 253 0.02 -35.36 -14.79
CA ILE A 253 -0.60 -34.75 -13.63
C ILE A 253 -1.87 -34.04 -14.06
N ASP A 254 -2.99 -34.49 -13.50
CA ASP A 254 -4.29 -33.82 -13.60
C ASP A 254 -4.26 -32.51 -12.81
N PRO A 255 -4.28 -31.34 -13.45
CA PRO A 255 -4.17 -30.06 -12.76
C PRO A 255 -5.42 -29.76 -11.91
N VAL A 256 -6.61 -30.15 -12.38
CA VAL A 256 -7.86 -29.91 -11.69
C VAL A 256 -7.96 -30.80 -10.44
N GLY A 257 -7.73 -32.10 -10.59
CA GLY A 257 -7.75 -33.05 -9.48
C GLY A 257 -6.71 -32.71 -8.41
N THR A 258 -5.53 -32.23 -8.81
CA THR A 258 -4.47 -31.80 -7.89
C THR A 258 -4.90 -30.60 -7.06
N CYS A 259 -5.51 -29.60 -7.66
CA CYS A 259 -6.01 -28.40 -6.96
C CYS A 259 -7.20 -28.71 -6.05
N VAL A 260 -8.10 -29.56 -6.49
CA VAL A 260 -9.27 -30.01 -5.69
C VAL A 260 -8.83 -30.83 -4.49
N GLY A 261 -7.87 -31.73 -4.70
CA GLY A 261 -7.32 -32.60 -3.68
C GLY A 261 -8.26 -33.76 -3.28
N PRO A 262 -7.77 -34.68 -2.43
CA PRO A 262 -8.58 -35.82 -2.00
C PRO A 262 -9.89 -35.39 -1.35
N LYS A 263 -11.01 -35.82 -1.90
CA LYS A 263 -12.38 -35.47 -1.44
C LYS A 263 -12.64 -33.96 -1.37
N GLY A 264 -11.94 -33.14 -2.17
CA GLY A 264 -12.10 -31.71 -2.19
C GLY A 264 -11.47 -30.97 -1.00
N GLN A 265 -10.60 -31.60 -0.23
CA GLN A 265 -10.07 -31.02 1.01
C GLN A 265 -9.27 -29.73 0.78
N ARG A 266 -8.44 -29.67 -0.29
CA ARG A 266 -7.61 -28.50 -0.58
C ARG A 266 -8.47 -27.28 -0.95
N VAL A 267 -9.37 -27.46 -1.91
CA VAL A 267 -10.31 -26.39 -2.29
C VAL A 267 -11.21 -25.98 -1.12
N GLN A 268 -11.67 -26.93 -0.32
CA GLN A 268 -12.53 -26.64 0.83
C GLN A 268 -11.80 -25.83 1.92
N ALA A 269 -10.49 -26.02 2.09
CA ALA A 269 -9.70 -25.21 3.00
C ALA A 269 -9.69 -23.73 2.56
N ILE A 270 -9.54 -23.47 1.26
CA ILE A 270 -9.58 -22.12 0.69
C ILE A 270 -10.99 -21.51 0.80
N VAL A 271 -12.04 -22.29 0.48
CA VAL A 271 -13.44 -21.87 0.63
C VAL A 271 -13.74 -21.47 2.09
N ASN A 272 -13.24 -22.22 3.06
CA ASN A 272 -13.42 -21.93 4.48
C ASN A 272 -12.67 -20.66 4.90
N GLU A 273 -11.45 -20.44 4.40
CA GLU A 273 -10.69 -19.22 4.65
C GLU A 273 -11.43 -17.98 4.14
N LEU A 274 -12.11 -18.09 2.99
CA LEU A 274 -12.88 -17.02 2.37
C LEU A 274 -14.36 -17.02 2.77
N LYS A 275 -14.68 -17.66 3.89
CA LYS A 275 -16.01 -17.67 4.51
C LYS A 275 -17.15 -18.15 3.60
N GLY A 276 -16.87 -19.06 2.68
CA GLY A 276 -17.86 -19.71 1.83
C GLY A 276 -17.89 -19.23 0.38
N GLU A 277 -16.90 -18.50 -0.09
CA GLU A 277 -16.75 -18.17 -1.52
C GLU A 277 -16.60 -19.43 -2.36
N ASN A 278 -17.53 -19.67 -3.30
CA ASN A 278 -17.53 -20.85 -4.15
C ASN A 278 -16.38 -20.83 -5.15
N MET A 279 -15.79 -21.99 -5.43
CA MET A 279 -14.66 -22.09 -6.35
C MET A 279 -14.85 -23.15 -7.42
N ASP A 280 -14.71 -22.74 -8.68
CA ASP A 280 -14.66 -23.62 -9.82
C ASP A 280 -13.23 -23.70 -10.34
N ILE A 281 -12.64 -24.87 -10.33
CA ILE A 281 -11.35 -25.11 -10.93
C ILE A 281 -11.58 -25.55 -12.38
N VAL A 282 -10.93 -24.85 -13.31
CA VAL A 282 -11.11 -24.99 -14.75
C VAL A 282 -9.80 -25.42 -15.36
N GLU A 283 -9.82 -26.48 -16.18
CA GLU A 283 -8.65 -26.85 -16.96
C GLU A 283 -8.46 -25.86 -18.11
N TRP A 284 -7.27 -25.27 -18.16
CA TRP A 284 -6.88 -24.41 -19.26
C TRP A 284 -6.48 -25.27 -20.48
N ASP A 285 -6.91 -24.87 -21.66
CA ASP A 285 -6.52 -25.50 -22.93
C ASP A 285 -5.97 -24.44 -23.90
N ALA A 286 -5.06 -24.88 -24.78
CA ALA A 286 -4.51 -24.03 -25.82
C ALA A 286 -5.53 -23.76 -26.94
N ASP A 287 -6.49 -24.68 -27.14
CA ASP A 287 -7.64 -24.46 -28.03
C ASP A 287 -8.67 -23.58 -27.31
N PRO A 288 -8.93 -22.36 -27.82
CA PRO A 288 -9.89 -21.45 -27.18
C PRO A 288 -11.31 -22.03 -27.07
N ALA A 289 -11.74 -22.88 -28.03
CA ALA A 289 -13.07 -23.47 -27.98
C ALA A 289 -13.21 -24.44 -26.79
N THR A 290 -12.23 -25.30 -26.62
CA THR A 290 -12.14 -26.23 -25.50
C THR A 290 -12.05 -25.46 -24.17
N TYR A 291 -11.21 -24.42 -24.11
CA TYR A 291 -11.06 -23.61 -22.90
C TYR A 291 -12.35 -22.89 -22.50
N ILE A 292 -13.07 -22.31 -23.46
CA ILE A 292 -14.37 -21.66 -23.20
C ILE A 292 -15.40 -22.70 -22.73
N GLY A 293 -15.44 -23.86 -23.36
CA GLY A 293 -16.29 -24.97 -22.92
C GLY A 293 -16.00 -25.36 -21.47
N ASN A 294 -14.74 -25.52 -21.12
CA ASN A 294 -14.31 -25.81 -19.72
C ASN A 294 -14.67 -24.68 -18.76
N ALA A 295 -14.54 -23.43 -19.21
CA ALA A 295 -14.85 -22.26 -18.38
C ALA A 295 -16.33 -22.11 -18.06
N LEU A 296 -17.24 -22.64 -18.91
CA LEU A 296 -18.68 -22.63 -18.70
C LEU A 296 -19.19 -23.77 -17.80
N ASN A 297 -18.31 -24.69 -17.41
CA ASN A 297 -18.69 -25.73 -16.45
C ASN A 297 -19.47 -25.13 -15.26
N PRO A 298 -20.55 -25.83 -14.78
CA PRO A 298 -20.97 -27.19 -15.09
C PRO A 298 -21.90 -27.35 -16.32
N ALA A 299 -22.15 -26.31 -17.12
CA ALA A 299 -22.95 -26.44 -18.34
C ALA A 299 -22.14 -27.16 -19.43
N GLN A 300 -22.82 -28.01 -20.19
CA GLN A 300 -22.25 -28.69 -21.34
C GLN A 300 -22.43 -27.82 -22.59
N VAL A 301 -21.34 -27.62 -23.32
CA VAL A 301 -21.32 -26.85 -24.55
C VAL A 301 -21.43 -27.79 -25.74
N VAL A 302 -22.30 -27.47 -26.70
CA VAL A 302 -22.47 -28.21 -27.94
C VAL A 302 -21.48 -27.75 -29.00
N SER A 303 -21.36 -26.43 -29.18
CA SER A 303 -20.43 -25.84 -30.14
C SER A 303 -19.97 -24.45 -29.70
N VAL A 304 -18.79 -24.06 -30.18
CA VAL A 304 -18.24 -22.72 -30.00
C VAL A 304 -17.83 -22.19 -31.36
N THR A 305 -18.36 -21.04 -31.75
CA THR A 305 -18.03 -20.37 -33.00
C THR A 305 -17.40 -19.02 -32.70
N PHE A 306 -16.22 -18.76 -33.26
CA PHE A 306 -15.50 -17.50 -33.05
C PHE A 306 -15.80 -16.46 -34.09
N ASN A 307 -15.96 -15.23 -33.67
CA ASN A 307 -15.91 -14.04 -34.51
C ASN A 307 -14.59 -13.30 -34.19
N GLU A 308 -13.55 -13.64 -34.98
CA GLU A 308 -12.21 -13.06 -34.79
C GLU A 308 -12.21 -11.53 -34.94
N ALA A 309 -13.05 -10.98 -35.80
CA ALA A 309 -13.13 -9.56 -36.06
C ALA A 309 -13.69 -8.78 -34.86
N ALA A 310 -14.58 -9.39 -34.08
CA ALA A 310 -15.21 -8.78 -32.90
C ALA A 310 -14.61 -9.20 -31.57
N GLY A 311 -13.64 -10.14 -31.56
CA GLY A 311 -13.07 -10.71 -30.33
C GLY A 311 -14.13 -11.41 -29.46
N SER A 312 -15.21 -11.91 -30.08
CA SER A 312 -16.34 -12.54 -29.42
C SER A 312 -16.52 -13.98 -29.88
N CYS A 313 -17.20 -14.77 -29.09
CA CYS A 313 -17.56 -16.14 -29.44
C CYS A 313 -19.03 -16.39 -29.14
N LEU A 314 -19.67 -17.14 -30.03
CA LEU A 314 -20.99 -17.67 -29.87
C LEU A 314 -20.92 -19.09 -29.37
N VAL A 315 -21.55 -19.34 -28.24
CA VAL A 315 -21.59 -20.67 -27.60
C VAL A 315 -22.99 -21.20 -27.63
N VAL A 316 -23.15 -22.40 -28.18
CA VAL A 316 -24.44 -23.10 -28.25
C VAL A 316 -24.48 -24.14 -27.14
N VAL A 317 -25.57 -24.12 -26.40
CA VAL A 317 -25.84 -25.08 -25.30
C VAL A 317 -27.21 -25.73 -25.48
N PRO A 318 -27.44 -26.94 -24.95
CA PRO A 318 -28.77 -27.52 -24.94
C PRO A 318 -29.77 -26.63 -24.20
N ASP A 319 -31.01 -26.56 -24.64
CA ASP A 319 -32.05 -25.69 -24.08
C ASP A 319 -32.18 -25.82 -22.54
N TYR A 320 -32.17 -27.05 -22.05
CA TYR A 320 -32.28 -27.32 -20.59
C TYR A 320 -31.06 -26.86 -19.79
N GLN A 321 -29.97 -26.50 -20.45
CA GLN A 321 -28.73 -26.03 -19.79
C GLN A 321 -28.50 -24.53 -19.94
N LEU A 322 -29.30 -23.82 -20.73
CA LEU A 322 -29.14 -22.40 -20.98
C LEU A 322 -29.05 -21.60 -19.67
N SER A 323 -30.02 -21.79 -18.79
CA SER A 323 -30.02 -21.13 -17.47
C SER A 323 -28.80 -21.48 -16.61
N LEU A 324 -28.23 -22.68 -16.78
CA LEU A 324 -27.02 -23.11 -16.05
C LEU A 324 -25.76 -22.44 -16.64
N ALA A 325 -25.70 -22.36 -17.98
CA ALA A 325 -24.61 -21.74 -18.70
C ALA A 325 -24.51 -20.23 -18.39
N ILE A 326 -25.65 -19.55 -18.39
CA ILE A 326 -25.75 -18.13 -18.02
C ILE A 326 -25.46 -17.95 -16.52
N GLY A 327 -26.08 -18.78 -15.69
CA GLY A 327 -26.00 -18.70 -14.24
C GLY A 327 -26.88 -17.62 -13.64
N LYS A 328 -26.92 -17.55 -12.31
CA LYS A 328 -27.72 -16.57 -11.57
C LYS A 328 -27.19 -15.15 -11.89
N ARG A 329 -28.04 -14.28 -12.41
CA ARG A 329 -27.70 -12.92 -12.82
C ARG A 329 -26.53 -12.87 -13.83
N GLY A 330 -26.39 -13.84 -14.70
CA GLY A 330 -25.30 -13.90 -15.68
C GLY A 330 -23.91 -14.20 -15.09
N GLN A 331 -23.82 -14.63 -13.83
CA GLN A 331 -22.56 -14.80 -13.12
C GLN A 331 -21.63 -15.81 -13.79
N ASN A 332 -22.14 -16.98 -14.20
CA ASN A 332 -21.30 -18.01 -14.78
C ASN A 332 -20.70 -17.55 -16.13
N ALA A 333 -21.53 -16.96 -17.00
CA ALA A 333 -21.09 -16.39 -18.27
C ALA A 333 -20.09 -15.24 -18.06
N ARG A 334 -20.36 -14.32 -17.15
CA ARG A 334 -19.48 -13.18 -16.85
C ARG A 334 -18.12 -13.63 -16.28
N LEU A 335 -18.11 -14.60 -15.38
CA LEU A 335 -16.85 -15.15 -14.86
C LEU A 335 -16.08 -15.91 -15.94
N ALA A 336 -16.76 -16.69 -16.80
CA ALA A 336 -16.13 -17.37 -17.91
C ALA A 336 -15.54 -16.38 -18.93
N ALA A 337 -16.23 -15.30 -19.25
CA ALA A 337 -15.74 -14.24 -20.12
C ALA A 337 -14.50 -13.55 -19.53
N LYS A 338 -14.50 -13.21 -18.23
CA LYS A 338 -13.34 -12.63 -17.54
C LYS A 338 -12.16 -13.61 -17.48
N LEU A 339 -12.42 -14.90 -17.30
CA LEU A 339 -11.40 -15.93 -17.18
C LEU A 339 -10.68 -16.16 -18.50
N THR A 340 -11.45 -16.23 -19.61
CA THR A 340 -10.95 -16.57 -20.96
C THR A 340 -10.49 -15.33 -21.73
N GLY A 341 -10.98 -14.15 -21.37
CA GLY A 341 -10.70 -12.89 -22.08
C GLY A 341 -11.55 -12.69 -23.35
N TYR A 342 -12.53 -13.57 -23.64
CA TYR A 342 -13.44 -13.46 -24.77
C TYR A 342 -14.81 -12.93 -24.34
N LYS A 343 -15.44 -12.16 -25.20
CA LYS A 343 -16.87 -11.82 -25.05
C LYS A 343 -17.69 -13.06 -25.46
N ILE A 344 -18.42 -13.64 -24.51
CA ILE A 344 -19.16 -14.88 -24.70
C ILE A 344 -20.65 -14.58 -24.87
N ASP A 345 -21.22 -14.92 -26.01
CA ASP A 345 -22.66 -14.92 -26.26
C ASP A 345 -23.17 -16.36 -26.20
N ILE A 346 -24.21 -16.62 -25.39
CA ILE A 346 -24.72 -17.96 -25.14
C ILE A 346 -26.14 -18.06 -25.73
N LYS A 347 -26.35 -19.02 -26.63
CA LYS A 347 -27.67 -19.32 -27.25
C LYS A 347 -28.05 -20.78 -27.01
N SER A 348 -29.36 -21.05 -27.02
CA SER A 348 -29.82 -22.42 -27.00
C SER A 348 -29.78 -23.03 -28.41
N GLU A 349 -29.87 -24.37 -28.50
CA GLU A 349 -29.99 -25.08 -29.77
C GLU A 349 -31.23 -24.60 -30.55
N THR A 350 -32.37 -24.47 -29.87
CA THR A 350 -33.62 -24.00 -30.50
C THR A 350 -33.50 -22.55 -31.01
N ASP A 351 -32.84 -21.64 -30.26
CA ASP A 351 -32.59 -20.28 -30.70
C ASP A 351 -31.70 -20.23 -31.95
N MET A 352 -30.67 -21.10 -31.99
CA MET A 352 -29.79 -21.20 -33.17
C MET A 352 -30.48 -21.78 -34.37
N GLU A 353 -31.34 -22.78 -34.22
CA GLU A 353 -32.17 -23.32 -35.33
C GLU A 353 -33.09 -22.26 -35.86
N ALA A 354 -33.76 -21.48 -34.99
CA ALA A 354 -34.64 -20.37 -35.38
C ALA A 354 -33.89 -19.28 -36.18
N ILE A 355 -32.69 -18.90 -35.69
CA ILE A 355 -31.83 -17.94 -36.39
C ILE A 355 -31.37 -18.46 -37.73
N THR A 356 -31.04 -19.75 -37.83
CA THR A 356 -30.60 -20.37 -39.08
C THR A 356 -31.73 -20.48 -40.09
N MET A 357 -32.95 -20.88 -39.67
CA MET A 357 -34.15 -20.91 -40.52
C MET A 357 -34.53 -19.53 -41.02
N ALA A 358 -34.48 -18.52 -40.13
CA ALA A 358 -34.73 -17.12 -40.50
C ALA A 358 -33.71 -16.60 -41.51
N LYS A 359 -32.45 -17.00 -41.41
CA LYS A 359 -31.42 -16.68 -42.41
C LYS A 359 -31.64 -17.38 -43.75
N GLU A 360 -32.14 -18.60 -43.76
CA GLU A 360 -32.49 -19.32 -44.98
C GLU A 360 -33.73 -18.78 -45.67
N GLU A 361 -34.78 -18.36 -44.90
CA GLU A 361 -36.02 -17.80 -45.44
C GLU A 361 -35.84 -16.40 -46.07
N VAL A 362 -34.89 -15.59 -45.59
CA VAL A 362 -34.61 -14.24 -46.09
C VAL A 362 -33.76 -14.23 -47.36
N GLY A 363 -33.35 -15.40 -47.88
CA GLY A 363 -32.70 -15.56 -49.19
C GLY A 363 -31.43 -14.70 -49.33
N LEU A 364 -30.41 -15.12 -48.78
CA LEU A 364 -29.12 -14.53 -48.58
C LEU A 364 -28.40 -13.92 -49.76
N GLU A 365 -28.34 -12.62 -49.84
CA GLU A 365 -27.22 -11.86 -50.42
C GLU A 365 -26.89 -10.55 -49.69
N LYS A 366 -27.11 -10.42 -48.37
CA LYS A 366 -26.81 -9.16 -47.65
C LYS A 366 -26.27 -9.39 -46.23
N ASP A 367 -25.02 -9.81 -46.12
CA ASP A 367 -24.31 -9.89 -44.83
C ASP A 367 -24.09 -8.52 -44.12
N ALA A 368 -24.28 -7.41 -44.85
CA ALA A 368 -24.07 -6.06 -44.31
C ALA A 368 -25.33 -5.47 -43.62
N GLU A 369 -26.54 -5.77 -44.13
CA GLU A 369 -27.81 -5.22 -43.63
C GLU A 369 -28.28 -5.92 -42.35
N TYR A 370 -27.85 -7.17 -42.15
CA TYR A 370 -28.11 -7.95 -40.91
C TYR A 370 -27.16 -7.57 -39.76
N ALA A 371 -25.94 -7.19 -40.06
CA ALA A 371 -25.02 -6.64 -39.04
C ALA A 371 -25.61 -5.33 -38.46
N GLU A 372 -26.22 -4.49 -39.29
CA GLU A 372 -26.82 -3.22 -38.87
C GLU A 372 -28.10 -3.42 -38.04
N VAL A 373 -28.88 -4.48 -38.32
CA VAL A 373 -30.09 -4.82 -37.54
C VAL A 373 -29.74 -5.47 -36.20
N ILE A 374 -28.71 -6.32 -36.15
CA ILE A 374 -28.22 -6.91 -34.90
C ILE A 374 -27.60 -5.83 -34.04
N GLU A 375 -26.80 -4.92 -34.60
CA GLU A 375 -26.22 -3.78 -33.91
C GLU A 375 -27.30 -2.83 -33.36
N THR A 376 -28.44 -2.69 -34.07
CA THR A 376 -29.57 -1.89 -33.62
C THR A 376 -30.38 -2.55 -32.49
N ILE A 377 -30.52 -3.88 -32.51
CA ILE A 377 -31.19 -4.65 -31.44
C ILE A 377 -30.31 -4.72 -30.20
N GLU A 378 -29.02 -4.96 -30.37
CA GLU A 378 -28.05 -4.95 -29.26
C GLU A 378 -27.92 -3.57 -28.62
N SER A 379 -28.02 -2.48 -29.41
CA SER A 379 -28.03 -1.11 -28.90
C SER A 379 -29.30 -0.82 -28.08
N GLN A 380 -30.45 -1.31 -28.49
CA GLN A 380 -31.72 -1.17 -27.77
C GLN A 380 -31.74 -2.01 -26.47
N GLU A 381 -31.17 -3.22 -26.49
CA GLU A 381 -31.02 -4.02 -25.28
C GLU A 381 -29.96 -3.45 -24.30
N GLN A 382 -28.95 -2.77 -24.80
CA GLN A 382 -27.97 -2.05 -23.95
C GLN A 382 -28.60 -0.79 -23.33
N GLU A 383 -29.38 -0.02 -24.08
CA GLU A 383 -30.14 1.14 -23.56
C GLU A 383 -31.14 0.73 -22.47
N LEU A 384 -31.86 -0.39 -22.65
CA LEU A 384 -32.78 -0.92 -21.65
C LEU A 384 -32.07 -1.41 -20.38
N ASN A 385 -30.87 -2.02 -20.51
CA ASN A 385 -30.09 -2.42 -19.39
C ASN A 385 -29.40 -1.22 -18.68
N GLU A 386 -29.03 -0.17 -19.40
CA GLU A 386 -28.51 1.07 -18.82
C GLU A 386 -29.62 1.86 -18.10
N GLU A 387 -30.86 1.89 -18.62
CA GLU A 387 -31.98 2.49 -17.89
C GLU A 387 -32.33 1.74 -16.60
N GLU A 388 -32.31 0.40 -16.58
CA GLU A 388 -32.52 -0.39 -15.36
C GLU A 388 -31.35 -0.19 -14.33
N ILE A 389 -30.13 0.09 -14.79
CA ILE A 389 -29.00 0.39 -13.93
C ILE A 389 -29.10 1.82 -13.39
N ILE A 390 -29.56 2.80 -14.21
CA ILE A 390 -29.73 4.19 -13.81
C ILE A 390 -30.88 4.31 -12.79
N GLU A 391 -32.00 3.61 -12.99
CA GLU A 391 -33.09 3.58 -12.02
C GLU A 391 -32.71 2.94 -10.68
N SER A 392 -31.70 2.03 -10.68
CA SER A 392 -31.16 1.43 -9.43
C SER A 392 -30.10 2.31 -8.73
N VAL A 393 -29.58 3.35 -9.40
CA VAL A 393 -28.56 4.27 -8.88
C VAL A 393 -29.17 5.59 -8.40
N GLU A 394 -30.30 6.04 -8.98
CA GLU A 394 -30.97 7.29 -8.57
C GLU A 394 -31.60 7.24 -7.16
N ASP A 395 -31.82 6.05 -6.60
CA ASP A 395 -32.29 5.90 -5.21
C ASP A 395 -31.18 6.05 -4.15
N HIS A 396 -29.92 6.38 -4.53
CA HIS A 396 -28.80 6.48 -3.58
C HIS A 396 -27.97 7.76 -3.65
N ASP A 397 -28.35 8.75 -4.48
CA ASP A 397 -27.66 10.05 -4.49
C ASP A 397 -28.48 11.15 -3.80
N THR A 398 -28.37 11.17 -2.47
CA THR A 398 -28.60 12.41 -1.71
C THR A 398 -27.33 12.76 -0.96
N GLU A 399 -26.82 13.98 -1.26
CA GLU A 399 -25.84 14.76 -0.52
C GLU A 399 -24.36 14.43 -0.71
N PHE A 400 -23.79 14.92 -1.82
CA PHE A 400 -22.39 15.39 -1.82
C PHE A 400 -22.38 16.91 -1.61
N ASP A 401 -22.28 17.33 -0.36
CA ASP A 401 -21.84 18.68 -0.03
C ASP A 401 -20.34 18.81 -0.32
N GLU A 402 -20.03 19.74 -1.22
CA GLU A 402 -18.68 20.25 -1.45
C GLU A 402 -18.16 20.88 -0.14
N ILE A 403 -17.31 20.18 0.58
CA ILE A 403 -16.54 20.78 1.67
C ILE A 403 -15.25 21.33 1.08
N SER A 404 -15.22 22.63 0.93
CA SER A 404 -14.02 23.45 0.72
C SER A 404 -13.02 23.17 1.84
N ILE A 405 -11.81 22.81 1.45
CA ILE A 405 -10.67 22.69 2.35
C ILE A 405 -10.20 24.12 2.65
N ASP A 406 -10.66 24.69 3.77
CA ASP A 406 -10.01 25.82 4.39
C ASP A 406 -8.91 25.29 5.32
N ASP A 407 -7.71 25.81 5.06
CA ASP A 407 -6.52 25.65 5.88
C ASP A 407 -6.73 26.30 7.26
N ASP A 408 -7.07 25.51 8.26
CA ASP A 408 -6.90 25.89 9.66
C ASP A 408 -5.92 24.91 10.33
N ILE A 409 -4.64 25.28 10.29
CA ILE A 409 -3.59 24.72 11.14
C ILE A 409 -3.76 25.33 12.53
N GLU A 410 -4.57 24.73 13.38
CA GLU A 410 -4.47 24.95 14.82
C GLU A 410 -3.26 24.16 15.37
N GLU A 411 -2.26 24.89 15.80
CA GLU A 411 -1.16 24.43 16.64
C GLU A 411 -1.74 23.87 17.96
N GLY A 412 -1.91 22.56 18.01
CA GLY A 412 -2.23 21.84 19.25
C GLY A 412 -1.03 21.89 20.19
N ASN A 413 -1.12 22.77 21.19
CA ASN A 413 -0.28 22.79 22.37
C ASN A 413 -0.39 21.44 23.08
N LEU A 414 0.62 20.59 22.96
CA LEU A 414 0.75 19.40 23.80
C LEU A 414 1.34 19.86 25.12
N ASP A 415 0.51 19.86 26.15
CA ASP A 415 0.84 20.20 27.50
C ASP A 415 2.02 19.39 28.03
N ALA A 416 2.91 20.09 28.72
CA ALA A 416 4.14 19.54 29.32
C ALA A 416 3.86 18.44 30.37
N GLU A 417 2.64 18.37 30.91
CA GLU A 417 2.22 17.37 31.90
C GLU A 417 2.16 15.94 31.36
N SER A 418 1.81 15.74 30.07
CA SER A 418 1.75 14.41 29.47
C SER A 418 3.13 13.78 29.23
N ALA A 419 4.18 14.61 29.20
CA ALA A 419 5.56 14.12 29.01
C ALA A 419 6.21 13.71 30.34
N GLU A 420 5.79 14.32 31.44
CA GLU A 420 6.27 13.97 32.78
C GLU A 420 5.66 12.65 33.27
N GLU A 421 4.39 12.39 33.00
CA GLU A 421 3.68 11.15 33.36
C GLU A 421 4.27 9.90 32.64
N MET A 422 4.75 10.08 31.39
CA MET A 422 5.41 8.98 30.67
C MET A 422 6.85 8.71 31.12
N ILE A 423 7.50 9.67 31.75
CA ILE A 423 8.84 9.50 32.31
C ILE A 423 8.75 8.76 33.65
N GLU A 424 7.73 9.06 34.47
CA GLU A 424 7.50 8.41 35.76
C GLU A 424 7.12 6.93 35.59
N LEU A 425 6.33 6.60 34.56
CA LEU A 425 5.98 5.21 34.21
C LEU A 425 7.16 4.39 33.63
N ALA A 426 8.16 5.04 33.09
CA ALA A 426 9.36 4.37 32.62
C ALA A 426 10.36 4.08 33.75
N GLU A 427 10.42 4.94 34.75
CA GLU A 427 11.29 4.74 35.92
C GLU A 427 10.75 3.69 36.92
N GLU A 428 9.40 3.53 37.00
CA GLU A 428 8.81 2.44 37.82
C GLU A 428 8.99 1.05 37.23
N ARG A 429 9.21 0.91 35.92
CA ARG A 429 9.47 -0.42 35.30
C ARG A 429 10.89 -0.92 35.49
N ASP A 430 11.87 -0.03 35.60
CA ASP A 430 13.27 -0.40 35.82
C ASP A 430 13.59 -0.69 37.29
N GLY A 431 12.66 -0.44 38.22
CA GLY A 431 12.82 -0.72 39.65
C GLY A 431 12.25 -2.08 40.13
N MET A 432 11.78 -2.94 39.24
CA MET A 432 11.18 -4.24 39.59
C MET A 432 11.97 -5.48 39.12
N GLU A 433 13.21 -5.32 38.68
CA GLU A 433 14.12 -6.46 38.45
C GLU A 433 15.36 -6.29 39.36
N ASP A 434 15.21 -6.71 40.63
CA ASP A 434 16.26 -7.16 41.51
C ASP A 434 15.72 -8.30 42.41
#